data_18c2a7f3616450c03381d669b1e0b3d9
#
_entry.id   18c2a7f3616450c03381d669b1e0b3d9
#
_cell.length_a   1.000
_cell.length_b   1.000
_cell.length_c   1.000
_cell.angle_alpha   90.00
_cell.angle_beta   90.00
_cell.angle_gamma   90.00
#
_symmetry.space_group_name_H-M   'P 1'
#
loop_
_entity.id
_entity.type
_entity.pdbx_description
1 polymer ?
#
loop_
_entity_poly.entity_id
_entity_poly.type
_entity_poly.pdbx_seq_one_letter_code
_entity_poly.pdbx_strand_id
1 'polypeptide(L)'
;MPVKIGIDIGSSTTKIVAFEGEHMLPPMAVKADSQVASLYGAFGRYLYENNLQLLDVEGVYITGVGSKYVEKAVYDRPTYKVDEFVATGTGGYYLTDKKEVIVISMGTGSFFVKVTENEMKHLGGVGLGGGTICGLSSIILNTGDIHEIVPLSRKGDVAKIDLRIGDLAKEKLPGLNLDVTASNFGKADAQSKPEDIAAGIVHMVIENICQAGILASRI
;
A
#
# COMPACT_ATOMS: atom_id res chain seq x y z
N MET A 1 -19.11 15.51 19.45
CA MET A 1 -18.60 16.50 18.45
C MET A 1 -18.86 15.95 17.07
N PRO A 2 -18.99 16.77 16.02
CA PRO A 2 -19.22 16.24 14.67
C PRO A 2 -18.02 15.41 14.19
N VAL A 3 -18.33 14.25 13.59
CA VAL A 3 -17.33 13.27 13.13
C VAL A 3 -17.27 13.26 11.61
N LYS A 4 -16.08 13.35 11.05
CA LYS A 4 -15.80 13.15 9.62
C LYS A 4 -15.19 11.79 9.41
N ILE A 5 -15.77 11.01 8.49
CA ILE A 5 -15.33 9.64 8.21
C ILE A 5 -14.73 9.59 6.81
N GLY A 6 -13.49 9.10 6.71
CA GLY A 6 -12.81 8.79 5.46
C GLY A 6 -12.82 7.28 5.18
N ILE A 7 -13.15 6.89 3.94
CA ILE A 7 -13.23 5.48 3.55
C ILE A 7 -12.51 5.27 2.21
N ASP A 8 -11.47 4.43 2.23
CA ASP A 8 -10.83 3.92 1.02
C ASP A 8 -11.46 2.56 0.66
N ILE A 9 -12.20 2.54 -0.45
CA ILE A 9 -12.85 1.34 -0.95
C ILE A 9 -11.93 0.71 -2.00
N GLY A 10 -10.97 -0.06 -1.53
CA GLY A 10 -10.01 -0.75 -2.39
C GLY A 10 -10.59 -1.98 -3.08
N SER A 11 -9.79 -2.63 -3.92
CA SER A 11 -10.17 -3.85 -4.65
C SER A 11 -10.31 -5.08 -3.73
N SER A 12 -9.48 -5.17 -2.69
CA SER A 12 -9.42 -6.32 -1.78
C SER A 12 -9.65 -5.95 -0.31
N THR A 13 -9.62 -4.67 0.02
CA THR A 13 -9.71 -4.19 1.41
C THR A 13 -10.41 -2.84 1.43
N THR A 14 -11.37 -2.69 2.33
CA THR A 14 -11.96 -1.38 2.69
C THR A 14 -11.29 -0.88 3.96
N LYS A 15 -10.74 0.33 3.92
CA LYS A 15 -10.10 0.97 5.07
C LYS A 15 -10.94 2.17 5.50
N ILE A 16 -11.03 2.40 6.79
CA ILE A 16 -11.85 3.46 7.36
C ILE A 16 -11.10 4.14 8.50
N VAL A 17 -11.21 5.45 8.54
CA VAL A 17 -10.68 6.30 9.61
C VAL A 17 -11.66 7.42 9.87
N ALA A 18 -11.71 7.95 11.08
CA ALA A 18 -12.51 9.13 11.38
C ALA A 18 -11.74 10.15 12.20
N PHE A 19 -12.25 11.38 12.13
CA PHE A 19 -11.78 12.50 12.93
C PHE A 19 -12.93 13.10 13.71
N GLU A 20 -12.73 13.25 14.99
CA GLU A 20 -13.55 14.04 15.89
C GLU A 20 -12.83 15.37 16.18
N GLY A 21 -13.19 16.42 15.46
CA GLY A 21 -12.37 17.64 15.41
C GLY A 21 -10.98 17.34 14.78
N GLU A 22 -9.91 17.55 15.55
CA GLU A 22 -8.54 17.24 15.15
C GLU A 22 -8.06 15.86 15.65
N HIS A 23 -8.87 15.19 16.46
CA HIS A 23 -8.51 13.90 17.03
C HIS A 23 -8.84 12.76 16.04
N MET A 24 -7.81 12.03 15.63
CA MET A 24 -7.97 10.85 14.78
C MET A 24 -8.38 9.65 15.63
N LEU A 25 -9.51 9.02 15.28
CA LEU A 25 -9.95 7.77 15.88
C LEU A 25 -9.17 6.58 15.29
N PRO A 26 -9.10 5.44 16.00
CA PRO A 26 -8.38 4.27 15.51
C PRO A 26 -8.81 3.86 14.11
N PRO A 27 -7.88 3.67 13.16
CA PRO A 27 -8.23 3.20 11.82
C PRO A 27 -8.62 1.72 11.85
N MET A 28 -9.49 1.34 10.92
CA MET A 28 -9.93 -0.05 10.74
C MET A 28 -9.78 -0.48 9.29
N ALA A 29 -9.46 -1.74 9.06
CA ALA A 29 -9.45 -2.36 7.74
C ALA A 29 -10.28 -3.65 7.75
N VAL A 30 -11.08 -3.85 6.70
CA VAL A 30 -11.88 -5.07 6.48
C VAL A 30 -11.61 -5.62 5.09
N LYS A 31 -11.56 -6.94 4.96
CA LYS A 31 -11.47 -7.61 3.67
C LYS A 31 -12.72 -7.32 2.85
N ALA A 32 -12.55 -7.03 1.56
CA ALA A 32 -13.63 -6.70 0.65
C ALA A 32 -13.83 -7.84 -0.37
N ASP A 33 -14.90 -8.60 -0.22
CA ASP A 33 -15.36 -9.53 -1.25
C ASP A 33 -16.35 -8.84 -2.21
N SER A 34 -17.10 -7.86 -1.72
CA SER A 34 -17.96 -6.96 -2.48
C SER A 34 -17.75 -5.54 -1.98
N GLN A 35 -17.35 -4.63 -2.88
CA GLN A 35 -17.00 -3.25 -2.51
C GLN A 35 -18.15 -2.53 -1.79
N VAL A 36 -19.38 -2.65 -2.32
CA VAL A 36 -20.54 -1.98 -1.71
C VAL A 36 -20.91 -2.61 -0.37
N ALA A 37 -20.99 -3.96 -0.30
CA ALA A 37 -21.31 -4.63 0.96
C ALA A 37 -20.24 -4.38 2.03
N SER A 38 -18.96 -4.37 1.64
CA SER A 38 -17.84 -4.08 2.54
C SER A 38 -17.86 -2.65 3.04
N LEU A 39 -18.23 -1.67 2.19
CA LEU A 39 -18.42 -0.28 2.61
C LEU A 39 -19.44 -0.18 3.74
N TYR A 40 -20.67 -0.68 3.52
CA TYR A 40 -21.74 -0.56 4.51
C TYR A 40 -21.44 -1.37 5.78
N GLY A 41 -20.87 -2.57 5.64
CA GLY A 41 -20.45 -3.40 6.76
C GLY A 41 -19.32 -2.75 7.58
N ALA A 42 -18.28 -2.24 6.92
CA ALA A 42 -17.18 -1.54 7.56
C ALA A 42 -17.65 -0.28 8.30
N PHE A 43 -18.51 0.51 7.66
CA PHE A 43 -19.06 1.71 8.26
C PHE A 43 -19.86 1.41 9.54
N GLY A 44 -20.80 0.47 9.46
CA GLY A 44 -21.62 0.08 10.62
C GLY A 44 -20.77 -0.48 11.76
N ARG A 45 -19.81 -1.35 11.45
CA ARG A 45 -18.85 -1.88 12.42
C ARG A 45 -17.99 -0.77 13.04
N TYR A 46 -17.51 0.19 12.24
CA TYR A 46 -16.71 1.29 12.73
C TYR A 46 -17.45 2.17 13.73
N LEU A 47 -18.73 2.49 13.43
CA LEU A 47 -19.59 3.23 14.38
C LEU A 47 -19.73 2.45 15.70
N TYR A 48 -20.00 1.15 15.61
CA TYR A 48 -20.17 0.30 16.79
C TYR A 48 -18.90 0.23 17.66
N GLU A 49 -17.74 -0.02 17.05
CA GLU A 49 -16.46 -0.16 17.78
C GLU A 49 -16.00 1.15 18.44
N ASN A 50 -16.38 2.32 17.87
CA ASN A 50 -16.03 3.63 18.39
C ASN A 50 -17.16 4.28 19.20
N ASN A 51 -18.25 3.57 19.51
CA ASN A 51 -19.43 4.07 20.23
C ASN A 51 -20.03 5.35 19.59
N LEU A 52 -19.98 5.45 18.26
CA LEU A 52 -20.54 6.55 17.50
C LEU A 52 -21.97 6.24 17.05
N GLN A 53 -22.81 7.28 17.03
CA GLN A 53 -24.12 7.20 16.42
C GLN A 53 -24.09 7.76 14.99
N LEU A 54 -25.00 7.33 14.15
CA LEU A 54 -25.10 7.83 12.79
C LEU A 54 -25.30 9.35 12.72
N LEU A 55 -25.98 9.91 13.71
CA LEU A 55 -26.24 11.35 13.83
C LEU A 55 -24.98 12.17 14.16
N ASP A 56 -23.95 11.54 14.74
CA ASP A 56 -22.66 12.20 15.01
C ASP A 56 -21.86 12.45 13.72
N VAL A 57 -22.19 11.72 12.65
CA VAL A 57 -21.45 11.79 11.38
C VAL A 57 -21.87 13.03 10.58
N GLU A 58 -20.97 14.01 10.50
CA GLU A 58 -21.14 15.24 9.72
C GLU A 58 -20.99 14.97 8.21
N GLY A 59 -20.04 14.11 7.83
CA GLY A 59 -19.77 13.79 6.42
C GLY A 59 -18.94 12.54 6.23
N VAL A 60 -19.15 11.91 5.09
CA VAL A 60 -18.44 10.70 4.64
C VAL A 60 -17.65 11.04 3.40
N TYR A 61 -16.34 10.80 3.42
CA TYR A 61 -15.42 11.06 2.33
C TYR A 61 -14.92 9.73 1.77
N ILE A 62 -15.28 9.42 0.53
CA ILE A 62 -14.98 8.12 -0.07
C ILE A 62 -13.95 8.24 -1.19
N THR A 63 -13.03 7.31 -1.24
CA THR A 63 -11.99 7.19 -2.27
C THR A 63 -11.76 5.73 -2.66
N GLY A 64 -10.77 5.49 -3.50
CA GLY A 64 -10.41 4.16 -4.00
C GLY A 64 -11.26 3.71 -5.18
N VAL A 65 -10.81 2.64 -5.84
CA VAL A 65 -11.43 2.10 -7.07
C VAL A 65 -12.90 1.68 -6.90
N GLY A 66 -13.30 1.29 -5.69
CA GLY A 66 -14.67 0.90 -5.38
C GLY A 66 -15.63 2.08 -5.20
N SER A 67 -15.12 3.31 -5.01
CA SER A 67 -15.96 4.50 -4.83
C SER A 67 -16.87 4.79 -6.02
N LYS A 68 -16.50 4.33 -7.23
CA LYS A 68 -17.31 4.47 -8.45
C LYS A 68 -18.66 3.74 -8.38
N TYR A 69 -18.76 2.68 -7.57
CA TYR A 69 -19.99 1.91 -7.40
C TYR A 69 -20.93 2.51 -6.35
N VAL A 70 -20.52 3.57 -5.66
CA VAL A 70 -21.32 4.26 -4.65
C VAL A 70 -22.01 5.45 -5.33
N GLU A 71 -23.30 5.28 -5.64
CA GLU A 71 -24.11 6.30 -6.35
C GLU A 71 -24.94 7.15 -5.38
N LYS A 72 -25.23 6.63 -4.20
CA LYS A 72 -26.08 7.28 -3.19
C LYS A 72 -25.29 7.67 -1.96
N ALA A 73 -25.84 8.59 -1.20
CA ALA A 73 -25.30 8.95 0.11
C ALA A 73 -25.23 7.73 1.03
N VAL A 74 -24.10 7.56 1.72
CA VAL A 74 -23.87 6.45 2.65
C VAL A 74 -24.71 6.69 3.91
N TYR A 75 -25.69 5.83 4.14
CA TYR A 75 -26.67 5.96 5.24
C TYR A 75 -27.29 7.36 5.34
N ASP A 76 -27.64 7.97 4.19
CA ASP A 76 -28.19 9.30 4.07
C ASP A 76 -27.34 10.43 4.70
N ARG A 77 -26.06 10.17 4.96
CA ARG A 77 -25.10 11.20 5.37
C ARG A 77 -24.48 11.91 4.17
N PRO A 78 -24.17 13.21 4.27
CA PRO A 78 -23.44 13.92 3.23
C PRO A 78 -22.22 13.11 2.79
N THR A 79 -22.15 12.72 1.52
CA THR A 79 -21.11 11.82 0.98
C THR A 79 -20.38 12.49 -0.16
N TYR A 80 -19.07 12.56 -0.05
CA TYR A 80 -18.18 13.24 -1.00
C TYR A 80 -17.17 12.26 -1.57
N LYS A 81 -17.04 12.25 -2.90
CA LYS A 81 -15.98 11.50 -3.57
C LYS A 81 -14.70 12.32 -3.61
N VAL A 82 -13.61 11.72 -3.19
CA VAL A 82 -12.27 12.34 -3.17
C VAL A 82 -11.39 11.55 -4.12
N ASP A 83 -10.62 12.27 -4.93
CA ASP A 83 -9.60 11.67 -5.80
C ASP A 83 -8.59 10.86 -4.97
N GLU A 84 -8.21 9.67 -5.48
CA GLU A 84 -7.34 8.74 -4.75
C GLU A 84 -5.93 9.31 -4.52
N PHE A 85 -5.39 10.05 -5.49
CA PHE A 85 -4.07 10.67 -5.34
C PHE A 85 -4.11 11.81 -4.31
N VAL A 86 -5.19 12.59 -4.32
CA VAL A 86 -5.42 13.66 -3.32
C VAL A 86 -5.57 13.08 -1.94
N ALA A 87 -6.41 12.06 -1.77
CA ALA A 87 -6.62 11.42 -0.46
C ALA A 87 -5.32 10.81 0.09
N THR A 88 -4.57 10.08 -0.75
CA THR A 88 -3.31 9.44 -0.38
C THR A 88 -2.23 10.48 -0.06
N GLY A 89 -2.06 11.47 -0.94
CA GLY A 89 -1.08 12.53 -0.76
C GLY A 89 -1.33 13.34 0.52
N THR A 90 -2.58 13.78 0.73
CA THR A 90 -2.99 14.50 1.95
C THR A 90 -2.74 13.66 3.21
N GLY A 91 -3.17 12.40 3.20
CA GLY A 91 -2.99 11.50 4.34
C GLY A 91 -1.52 11.24 4.67
N GLY A 92 -0.69 10.99 3.65
CA GLY A 92 0.74 10.79 3.84
C GLY A 92 1.45 12.06 4.33
N TYR A 93 1.06 13.22 3.83
CA TYR A 93 1.60 14.51 4.27
C TYR A 93 1.20 14.84 5.73
N TYR A 94 -0.06 14.56 6.10
CA TYR A 94 -0.55 14.74 7.46
C TYR A 94 0.23 13.93 8.50
N LEU A 95 0.75 12.76 8.12
CA LEU A 95 1.51 11.86 9.01
C LEU A 95 2.99 12.25 9.15
N THR A 96 3.42 13.40 8.63
CA THR A 96 4.83 13.84 8.68
C THR A 96 4.95 15.32 8.99
N ASP A 97 6.05 15.70 9.67
CA ASP A 97 6.43 17.09 9.91
C ASP A 97 7.28 17.69 8.78
N LYS A 98 7.40 16.99 7.65
CA LYS A 98 8.22 17.45 6.51
C LYS A 98 7.43 18.42 5.63
N LYS A 99 8.12 19.45 5.13
CA LYS A 99 7.53 20.45 4.21
C LYS A 99 7.40 19.94 2.78
N GLU A 100 8.13 18.90 2.44
CA GLU A 100 8.11 18.27 1.13
C GLU A 100 8.32 16.77 1.29
N VAL A 101 7.46 15.96 0.68
CA VAL A 101 7.50 14.51 0.75
C VAL A 101 7.10 13.87 -0.58
N ILE A 102 7.57 12.65 -0.80
CA ILE A 102 6.98 11.74 -1.75
C ILE A 102 6.24 10.67 -0.99
N VAL A 103 4.93 10.66 -1.16
CA VAL A 103 4.05 9.63 -0.63
C VAL A 103 4.00 8.48 -1.61
N ILE A 104 4.34 7.28 -1.16
CA ILE A 104 4.28 6.05 -1.95
C ILE A 104 3.10 5.23 -1.45
N SER A 105 2.09 5.07 -2.30
CA SER A 105 0.98 4.13 -2.04
C SER A 105 1.35 2.75 -2.58
N MET A 106 1.37 1.76 -1.69
CA MET A 106 1.64 0.36 -2.05
C MET A 106 0.36 -0.46 -1.81
N GLY A 107 -0.47 -0.57 -2.86
CA GLY A 107 -1.68 -1.39 -2.89
C GLY A 107 -1.50 -2.62 -3.79
N THR A 108 -2.45 -2.88 -4.66
CA THR A 108 -2.35 -3.91 -5.71
C THR A 108 -1.18 -3.63 -6.66
N GLY A 109 -1.05 -2.38 -7.12
CA GLY A 109 0.14 -1.77 -7.69
C GLY A 109 0.63 -0.65 -6.79
N SER A 110 1.55 0.20 -7.27
CA SER A 110 2.08 1.32 -6.49
C SER A 110 2.10 2.60 -7.30
N PHE A 111 1.87 3.73 -6.63
CA PHE A 111 1.98 5.06 -7.25
C PHE A 111 2.65 6.06 -6.30
N PHE A 112 3.10 7.16 -6.87
CA PHE A 112 3.92 8.16 -6.20
C PHE A 112 3.25 9.53 -6.31
N VAL A 113 3.13 10.22 -5.17
CA VAL A 113 2.58 11.58 -5.10
C VAL A 113 3.59 12.47 -4.40
N LYS A 114 4.07 13.51 -5.10
CA LYS A 114 4.85 14.58 -4.49
C LYS A 114 3.89 15.55 -3.82
N VAL A 115 4.15 15.86 -2.56
CA VAL A 115 3.34 16.79 -1.78
C VAL A 115 4.24 17.82 -1.14
N THR A 116 3.88 19.09 -1.34
CA THR A 116 4.44 20.24 -0.67
C THR A 116 3.33 21.04 0.01
N GLU A 117 3.66 22.08 0.71
CA GLU A 117 2.70 23.00 1.33
C GLU A 117 1.73 23.62 0.30
N ASN A 118 2.17 23.81 -0.95
CA ASN A 118 1.46 24.55 -2.00
C ASN A 118 1.06 23.70 -3.20
N GLU A 119 1.58 22.48 -3.33
CA GLU A 119 1.38 21.65 -4.51
C GLU A 119 1.26 20.19 -4.16
N MET A 120 0.38 19.51 -4.89
CA MET A 120 0.28 18.07 -4.91
C MET A 120 0.34 17.58 -6.36
N LYS A 121 1.30 16.70 -6.66
CA LYS A 121 1.55 16.22 -8.02
C LYS A 121 1.67 14.71 -8.05
N HIS A 122 0.83 14.06 -8.85
CA HIS A 122 1.01 12.65 -9.18
C HIS A 122 2.22 12.47 -10.11
N LEU A 123 3.21 11.70 -9.68
CA LEU A 123 4.48 11.50 -10.41
C LEU A 123 4.46 10.26 -11.32
N GLY A 124 3.44 9.41 -11.18
CA GLY A 124 3.32 8.16 -11.90
C GLY A 124 3.19 6.97 -10.97
N GLY A 125 3.29 5.77 -11.53
CA GLY A 125 3.18 4.53 -10.78
C GLY A 125 3.93 3.38 -11.45
N VAL A 126 4.01 2.27 -10.73
CA VAL A 126 4.56 1.01 -11.23
C VAL A 126 3.56 -0.12 -11.02
N GLY A 127 3.50 -1.06 -11.96
CA GLY A 127 2.63 -2.24 -11.88
C GLY A 127 3.11 -3.28 -10.86
N LEU A 128 3.90 -2.85 -9.86
CA LEU A 128 4.42 -3.69 -8.79
C LEU A 128 3.75 -3.32 -7.47
N GLY A 129 3.34 -4.33 -6.71
CA GLY A 129 2.70 -4.14 -5.42
C GLY A 129 2.28 -5.46 -4.80
N GLY A 130 1.34 -5.42 -3.87
CA GLY A 130 0.78 -6.61 -3.22
C GLY A 130 0.16 -7.59 -4.22
N GLY A 131 -0.46 -7.09 -5.29
CA GLY A 131 -0.99 -7.94 -6.36
C GLY A 131 0.11 -8.77 -7.06
N THR A 132 1.27 -8.18 -7.28
CA THR A 132 2.43 -8.88 -7.87
C THR A 132 2.97 -9.94 -6.91
N ILE A 133 3.11 -9.59 -5.62
CA ILE A 133 3.58 -10.54 -4.60
C ILE A 133 2.63 -11.75 -4.55
N CYS A 134 1.32 -11.52 -4.40
CA CYS A 134 0.33 -12.60 -4.33
C CYS A 134 0.27 -13.42 -5.62
N GLY A 135 0.28 -12.76 -6.78
CA GLY A 135 0.20 -13.43 -8.09
C GLY A 135 1.39 -14.33 -8.37
N LEU A 136 2.61 -13.84 -8.19
CA LEU A 136 3.83 -14.64 -8.36
C LEU A 136 3.91 -15.77 -7.35
N SER A 137 3.60 -15.51 -6.09
CA SER A 137 3.59 -16.54 -5.06
C SER A 137 2.53 -17.61 -5.32
N SER A 138 1.37 -17.24 -5.86
CA SER A 138 0.34 -18.22 -6.26
C SER A 138 0.85 -19.17 -7.34
N ILE A 139 1.57 -18.65 -8.32
CA ILE A 139 2.11 -19.46 -9.44
C ILE A 139 3.29 -20.32 -8.99
N ILE A 140 4.20 -19.76 -8.19
CA ILE A 140 5.50 -20.41 -7.90
C ILE A 140 5.44 -21.22 -6.60
N LEU A 141 4.71 -20.73 -5.60
CA LEU A 141 4.65 -21.32 -4.25
C LEU A 141 3.32 -21.97 -3.92
N ASN A 142 2.34 -21.96 -4.86
CA ASN A 142 0.97 -22.44 -4.68
C ASN A 142 0.21 -21.76 -3.52
N THR A 143 0.59 -20.54 -3.14
CA THR A 143 -0.13 -19.72 -2.17
C THR A 143 -0.19 -18.26 -2.63
N GLY A 144 -1.38 -17.68 -2.64
CA GLY A 144 -1.63 -16.25 -2.93
C GLY A 144 -2.00 -15.46 -1.67
N ASP A 145 -1.96 -16.06 -0.49
CA ASP A 145 -2.32 -15.38 0.75
C ASP A 145 -1.11 -14.63 1.32
N ILE A 146 -1.23 -13.32 1.41
CA ILE A 146 -0.18 -12.45 1.97
C ILE A 146 0.15 -12.81 3.43
N HIS A 147 -0.82 -13.34 4.19
CA HIS A 147 -0.62 -13.77 5.57
C HIS A 147 0.21 -15.06 5.69
N GLU A 148 0.34 -15.83 4.62
CA GLU A 148 1.25 -16.97 4.52
C GLU A 148 2.60 -16.55 3.91
N ILE A 149 2.57 -15.72 2.87
CA ILE A 149 3.77 -15.28 2.14
C ILE A 149 4.72 -14.48 3.03
N VAL A 150 4.21 -13.50 3.79
CA VAL A 150 5.06 -12.62 4.62
C VAL A 150 5.80 -13.39 5.72
N PRO A 151 5.18 -14.27 6.52
CA PRO A 151 5.91 -15.10 7.47
C PRO A 151 6.90 -16.07 6.80
N LEU A 152 6.59 -16.58 5.62
CA LEU A 152 7.49 -17.44 4.85
C LEU A 152 8.72 -16.67 4.37
N SER A 153 8.55 -15.50 3.77
CA SER A 153 9.63 -14.67 3.27
C SER A 153 10.61 -14.22 4.36
N ARG A 154 10.12 -14.04 5.61
CA ARG A 154 10.99 -13.67 6.75
C ARG A 154 11.97 -14.78 7.17
N LYS A 155 11.74 -16.02 6.74
CA LYS A 155 12.62 -17.16 7.02
C LYS A 155 13.64 -17.38 5.91
N GLY A 156 13.45 -16.74 4.76
CA GLY A 156 14.29 -16.91 3.57
C GLY A 156 15.50 -15.98 3.56
N ASP A 157 16.43 -16.33 2.69
CA ASP A 157 17.66 -15.58 2.45
C ASP A 157 17.70 -15.11 0.98
N VAL A 158 17.50 -13.82 0.79
CA VAL A 158 17.54 -13.17 -0.54
C VAL A 158 18.90 -13.39 -1.24
N ALA A 159 20.01 -13.51 -0.49
CA ALA A 159 21.32 -13.72 -1.06
C ALA A 159 21.47 -15.06 -1.80
N LYS A 160 20.56 -16.00 -1.58
CA LYS A 160 20.51 -17.29 -2.30
C LYS A 160 19.71 -17.23 -3.60
N ILE A 161 18.90 -16.20 -3.76
CA ILE A 161 18.00 -16.02 -4.91
C ILE A 161 18.52 -14.93 -5.83
N ASP A 162 18.90 -13.78 -5.29
CA ASP A 162 19.34 -12.62 -6.07
C ASP A 162 20.85 -12.66 -6.33
N LEU A 163 21.21 -12.32 -7.55
CA LEU A 163 22.61 -12.09 -7.92
C LEU A 163 22.98 -10.67 -7.49
N ARG A 164 23.99 -10.54 -6.67
CA ARG A 164 24.49 -9.27 -6.15
C ARG A 164 25.74 -8.81 -6.92
N ILE A 165 26.06 -7.53 -6.82
CA ILE A 165 27.31 -6.98 -7.38
C ILE A 165 28.51 -7.71 -6.79
N GLY A 166 28.51 -8.04 -5.49
CA GLY A 166 29.59 -8.78 -4.84
C GLY A 166 29.79 -10.22 -5.35
N ASP A 167 28.78 -10.82 -5.98
CA ASP A 167 28.90 -12.14 -6.62
C ASP A 167 29.67 -12.04 -7.98
N LEU A 168 29.64 -10.86 -8.61
CA LEU A 168 30.21 -10.58 -9.92
C LEU A 168 31.60 -9.92 -9.83
N ALA A 169 31.77 -9.02 -8.86
CA ALA A 169 32.99 -8.22 -8.73
C ALA A 169 33.96 -8.87 -7.76
N LYS A 170 35.22 -9.13 -8.26
CA LYS A 170 36.32 -9.65 -7.43
C LYS A 170 36.89 -8.57 -6.51
N GLU A 171 36.68 -7.31 -6.80
CA GLU A 171 37.20 -6.15 -6.06
C GLU A 171 36.09 -5.11 -5.82
N LYS A 172 36.25 -4.32 -4.74
CA LYS A 172 35.34 -3.20 -4.46
C LYS A 172 35.32 -2.20 -5.61
N LEU A 173 34.13 -1.95 -6.15
CA LEU A 173 33.93 -0.88 -7.13
C LEU A 173 33.72 0.45 -6.39
N PRO A 174 34.45 1.52 -6.73
CA PRO A 174 34.29 2.82 -6.08
C PRO A 174 32.84 3.33 -6.18
N GLY A 175 32.24 3.66 -5.03
CA GLY A 175 30.90 4.22 -4.97
C GLY A 175 29.75 3.21 -5.12
N LEU A 176 30.05 1.89 -5.25
CA LEU A 176 29.03 0.84 -5.37
C LEU A 176 29.11 -0.13 -4.20
N ASN A 177 27.99 -0.32 -3.49
CA ASN A 177 27.92 -1.33 -2.45
C ASN A 177 27.82 -2.73 -3.07
N LEU A 178 28.58 -3.69 -2.55
CA LEU A 178 28.60 -5.07 -3.03
C LEU A 178 27.28 -5.82 -2.77
N ASP A 179 26.48 -5.36 -1.80
CA ASP A 179 25.17 -5.94 -1.49
C ASP A 179 24.04 -5.48 -2.44
N VAL A 180 24.32 -4.55 -3.36
CA VAL A 180 23.34 -4.11 -4.36
C VAL A 180 22.99 -5.26 -5.28
N THR A 181 21.69 -5.39 -5.56
CA THR A 181 21.15 -6.39 -6.49
C THR A 181 21.59 -6.06 -7.92
N ALA A 182 22.27 -7.02 -8.56
CA ALA A 182 22.59 -6.97 -9.99
C ALA A 182 21.46 -7.59 -10.82
N SER A 183 20.82 -8.64 -10.31
CA SER A 183 19.68 -9.30 -10.95
C SER A 183 18.81 -9.98 -9.91
N ASN A 184 17.56 -9.54 -9.79
CA ASN A 184 16.57 -10.26 -9.00
C ASN A 184 16.41 -11.67 -9.59
N PHE A 185 16.33 -12.68 -8.73
CA PHE A 185 16.25 -14.09 -9.10
C PHE A 185 17.45 -14.62 -9.93
N GLY A 186 18.55 -13.88 -10.01
CA GLY A 186 19.70 -14.26 -10.87
C GLY A 186 20.44 -15.52 -10.42
N LYS A 187 20.18 -16.03 -9.21
CA LYS A 187 20.73 -17.30 -8.67
C LYS A 187 19.66 -18.37 -8.44
N ALA A 188 18.39 -18.06 -8.74
CA ALA A 188 17.31 -19.01 -8.50
C ALA A 188 17.42 -20.23 -9.43
N ASP A 189 17.16 -21.41 -8.89
CA ASP A 189 17.14 -22.68 -9.60
C ASP A 189 16.03 -23.62 -9.07
N ALA A 190 15.97 -24.83 -9.60
CA ALA A 190 14.99 -25.83 -9.23
C ALA A 190 15.16 -26.38 -7.79
N GLN A 191 16.28 -26.14 -7.13
CA GLN A 191 16.58 -26.53 -5.77
C GLN A 191 16.37 -25.38 -4.78
N SER A 192 16.00 -24.19 -5.25
CA SER A 192 15.72 -23.02 -4.41
C SER A 192 14.57 -23.31 -3.45
N LYS A 193 14.77 -23.00 -2.18
CA LYS A 193 13.79 -23.29 -1.13
C LYS A 193 12.59 -22.32 -1.21
N PRO A 194 11.38 -22.78 -0.86
CA PRO A 194 10.18 -21.94 -0.88
C PRO A 194 10.31 -20.62 -0.09
N GLU A 195 10.97 -20.66 1.09
CA GLU A 195 11.20 -19.47 1.91
C GLU A 195 12.16 -18.48 1.23
N ASP A 196 13.19 -18.96 0.56
CA ASP A 196 14.17 -18.12 -0.17
C ASP A 196 13.47 -17.50 -1.41
N ILE A 197 12.65 -18.26 -2.13
CA ILE A 197 11.83 -17.76 -3.25
C ILE A 197 10.85 -16.69 -2.78
N ALA A 198 10.14 -16.92 -1.65
CA ALA A 198 9.23 -15.95 -1.09
C ALA A 198 9.96 -14.64 -0.71
N ALA A 199 11.16 -14.76 -0.13
CA ALA A 199 12.00 -13.61 0.19
C ALA A 199 12.42 -12.85 -1.08
N GLY A 200 12.82 -13.54 -2.15
CA GLY A 200 13.17 -12.94 -3.44
C GLY A 200 11.99 -12.21 -4.09
N ILE A 201 10.76 -12.78 -4.08
CA ILE A 201 9.56 -12.13 -4.62
C ILE A 201 9.27 -10.82 -3.87
N VAL A 202 9.25 -10.86 -2.53
CA VAL A 202 8.98 -9.68 -1.71
C VAL A 202 10.07 -8.63 -1.90
N HIS A 203 11.34 -9.04 -1.90
CA HIS A 203 12.49 -8.16 -2.09
C HIS A 203 12.43 -7.46 -3.45
N MET A 204 12.25 -8.21 -4.54
CA MET A 204 12.14 -7.66 -5.89
C MET A 204 11.09 -6.57 -5.99
N VAL A 205 9.89 -6.81 -5.45
CA VAL A 205 8.80 -5.85 -5.51
C VAL A 205 9.13 -4.59 -4.70
N ILE A 206 9.60 -4.74 -3.46
CA ILE A 206 9.92 -3.61 -2.58
C ILE A 206 11.12 -2.82 -3.12
N GLU A 207 12.19 -3.49 -3.55
CA GLU A 207 13.38 -2.83 -4.09
C GLU A 207 13.04 -1.96 -5.29
N ASN A 208 12.27 -2.49 -6.26
CA ASN A 208 11.88 -1.72 -7.44
C ASN A 208 10.96 -0.54 -7.13
N ILE A 209 10.04 -0.68 -6.17
CA ILE A 209 9.22 0.43 -5.69
C ILE A 209 10.11 1.50 -5.04
N CYS A 210 11.06 1.12 -4.18
CA CYS A 210 11.98 2.04 -3.54
C CYS A 210 12.87 2.76 -4.57
N GLN A 211 13.42 2.04 -5.55
CA GLN A 211 14.23 2.65 -6.61
C GLN A 211 13.41 3.65 -7.45
N ALA A 212 12.18 3.29 -7.81
CA ALA A 212 11.27 4.22 -8.50
C ALA A 212 10.99 5.47 -7.65
N GLY A 213 10.78 5.32 -6.34
CA GLY A 213 10.60 6.43 -5.40
C GLY A 213 11.83 7.34 -5.32
N ILE A 214 13.03 6.75 -5.25
CA ILE A 214 14.30 7.51 -5.25
C ILE A 214 14.47 8.29 -6.57
N LEU A 215 14.18 7.67 -7.70
CA LEU A 215 14.25 8.35 -9.00
C LEU A 215 13.21 9.47 -9.10
N ALA A 216 11.99 9.22 -8.64
CA ALA A 216 10.92 10.22 -8.60
C ALA A 216 11.27 11.40 -7.70
N SER A 217 12.08 11.20 -6.63
CA SER A 217 12.52 12.31 -5.74
C SER A 217 13.49 13.29 -6.39
N ARG A 218 14.03 12.95 -7.54
CA ARG A 218 15.01 13.79 -8.28
C ARG A 218 14.34 14.67 -9.34
N ILE A 219 13.02 14.52 -9.52
CA ILE A 219 12.19 15.32 -10.43
C ILE A 219 11.54 16.47 -9.65
#